data_1b027be2546b2cf0c309561a603b3aef
#
_entry.id   1b027be2546b2cf0c309561a603b3aef
#
_cell.length_a   1.000
_cell.length_b   1.000
_cell.length_c   1.000
_cell.angle_alpha   90.00
_cell.angle_beta   90.00
_cell.angle_gamma   90.00
#
_symmetry.space_group_name_H-M   'P 1'
#
loop_
_entity.id
_entity.type
_entity.pdbx_description
1 polymer ?
#
loop_
_entity_poly.entity_id
_entity_poly.type
_entity_poly.pdbx_seq_one_letter_code
_entity_poly.pdbx_strand_id
1 'polypeptide(L)'
;MALPTMPPPRMAHRVALLVMVVDGEMTLCPFFAKCDGVLVIDPESTECTFLPKTRRTTEAMCDLILETGADRLILGFIPGPAARKLRAAGIDIRLGSCACATEELAACFDHLPAA
;
A
#
# COMPACT_ATOMS: atom_id res chain seq x y z
N MET A 1 21.08 -8.09 -33.05
CA MET A 1 20.03 -8.91 -32.47
C MET A 1 19.33 -8.12 -31.40
N ALA A 2 18.07 -7.86 -31.59
CA ALA A 2 17.31 -7.14 -30.59
C ALA A 2 17.07 -8.06 -29.42
N LEU A 3 17.52 -7.66 -28.27
CA LEU A 3 17.11 -8.33 -27.04
C LEU A 3 15.60 -8.20 -26.88
N PRO A 4 14.91 -9.30 -26.50
CA PRO A 4 13.51 -9.17 -26.22
C PRO A 4 13.35 -8.09 -25.17
N THR A 5 12.59 -7.08 -25.49
CA THR A 5 12.24 -6.04 -24.56
C THR A 5 11.43 -6.71 -23.46
N MET A 6 12.05 -6.96 -22.35
CA MET A 6 11.29 -7.35 -21.20
C MET A 6 10.37 -6.20 -20.87
N PRO A 7 9.06 -6.47 -20.71
CA PRO A 7 8.21 -5.44 -20.16
C PRO A 7 8.87 -4.93 -18.88
N PRO A 8 8.79 -3.64 -18.59
CA PRO A 8 9.31 -3.14 -17.34
C PRO A 8 8.80 -4.06 -16.25
N PRO A 9 9.66 -4.50 -15.35
CA PRO A 9 9.20 -5.36 -14.28
C PRO A 9 7.98 -4.70 -13.70
N ARG A 10 6.87 -5.40 -13.73
CA ARG A 10 5.74 -4.99 -12.93
C ARG A 10 6.34 -4.56 -11.62
N MET A 11 5.86 -3.47 -11.09
CA MET A 11 6.10 -3.12 -9.71
C MET A 11 5.60 -4.25 -8.79
N ALA A 12 5.69 -5.48 -9.34
CA ALA A 12 5.31 -6.71 -8.71
C ALA A 12 6.09 -6.81 -7.42
N HIS A 13 5.37 -6.96 -6.33
CA HIS A 13 5.88 -7.03 -4.97
C HIS A 13 6.12 -5.68 -4.29
N ARG A 14 5.85 -4.55 -4.92
CA ARG A 14 5.77 -3.31 -4.17
C ARG A 14 4.57 -3.35 -3.24
N VAL A 15 4.82 -2.98 -2.00
CA VAL A 15 3.78 -2.99 -0.96
C VAL A 15 3.42 -1.56 -0.61
N ALA A 16 2.15 -1.23 -0.76
CA ALA A 16 1.61 0.04 -0.30
C ALA A 16 1.01 -0.13 1.09
N LEU A 17 1.30 0.80 1.98
CA LEU A 17 0.74 0.81 3.32
C LEU A 17 0.07 2.16 3.57
N LEU A 18 -1.13 2.12 4.12
CA LEU A 18 -1.78 3.35 4.57
C LEU A 18 -1.20 3.73 5.92
N VAL A 19 -0.57 4.89 5.98
CA VAL A 19 0.17 5.29 7.16
C VAL A 19 -0.30 6.64 7.71
N MET A 20 -0.07 6.83 8.99
CA MET A 20 -0.18 8.12 9.66
C MET A 20 1.19 8.49 10.22
N VAL A 21 1.45 9.78 10.28
CA VAL A 21 2.70 10.31 10.81
C VAL A 21 2.44 10.81 12.22
N VAL A 22 3.11 10.20 13.19
CA VAL A 22 3.01 10.56 14.60
C VAL A 22 4.42 10.79 15.12
N ASP A 23 4.69 12.00 15.61
CA ASP A 23 6.00 12.38 16.14
C ASP A 23 7.18 12.05 15.20
N GLY A 24 6.95 12.27 13.89
CA GLY A 24 7.96 12.01 12.86
C GLY A 24 8.09 10.56 12.43
N GLU A 25 7.34 9.65 13.04
CA GLU A 25 7.35 8.23 12.68
C GLU A 25 6.10 7.86 11.90
N MET A 26 6.27 6.99 10.92
CA MET A 26 5.16 6.45 10.14
C MET A 26 4.70 5.14 10.72
N THR A 27 3.41 5.05 11.02
CA THR A 27 2.77 3.82 11.51
C THR A 27 1.56 3.50 10.66
N LEU A 28 1.19 2.21 10.62
CA LEU A 28 0.01 1.79 9.89
C LEU A 28 -1.23 2.50 10.46
N CYS A 29 -2.01 3.12 9.58
CA CYS A 29 -3.21 3.83 9.99
C CYS A 29 -4.38 2.85 10.14
N PRO A 30 -5.12 2.86 11.27
CA PRO A 30 -6.25 1.96 11.43
C PRO A 30 -7.48 2.35 10.61
N PHE A 31 -7.54 3.58 10.08
CA PHE A 31 -8.71 4.08 9.38
C PHE A 31 -8.38 4.48 7.94
N PHE A 32 -9.15 3.97 7.00
CA PHE A 32 -8.87 4.14 5.57
C PHE A 32 -8.80 5.61 5.12
N ALA A 33 -9.76 6.42 5.53
CA ALA A 33 -9.85 7.80 5.06
C ALA A 33 -9.11 8.81 5.96
N LYS A 34 -8.60 8.38 7.11
CA LYS A 34 -7.93 9.26 8.07
C LYS A 34 -6.41 9.16 8.06
N CYS A 35 -5.85 8.41 7.14
CA CYS A 35 -4.41 8.30 7.04
C CYS A 35 -3.78 9.57 6.43
N ASP A 36 -2.50 9.77 6.69
CA ASP A 36 -1.77 10.93 6.17
C ASP A 36 -1.28 10.71 4.74
N GLY A 37 -1.13 9.46 4.33
CA GLY A 37 -0.72 9.14 2.99
C GLY A 37 -0.45 7.66 2.81
N VAL A 38 0.23 7.34 1.71
CA VAL A 38 0.59 5.98 1.34
C VAL A 38 2.11 5.86 1.34
N LEU A 39 2.62 4.89 2.09
CA LEU A 39 4.03 4.52 2.07
C LEU A 39 4.18 3.34 1.12
N VAL A 40 5.06 3.46 0.13
CA VAL A 40 5.36 2.37 -0.80
C VAL A 40 6.74 1.83 -0.49
N ILE A 41 6.81 0.55 -0.20
CA ILE A 41 8.06 -0.14 0.10
C ILE A 41 8.36 -1.13 -1.02
N ASP A 42 9.56 -1.02 -1.58
CA ASP A 42 10.08 -2.01 -2.52
C ASP A 42 10.93 -3.01 -1.71
N PRO A 43 10.46 -4.27 -1.53
CA PRO A 43 11.19 -5.22 -0.71
C PRO A 43 12.55 -5.63 -1.29
N GLU A 44 12.78 -5.46 -2.57
CA GLU A 44 14.06 -5.82 -3.19
C GLU A 44 15.13 -4.75 -3.00
N SER A 45 14.76 -3.47 -3.07
CA SER A 45 15.71 -2.37 -2.95
C SER A 45 15.66 -1.69 -1.58
N THR A 46 14.71 -2.04 -0.75
CA THR A 46 14.42 -1.38 0.53
C THR A 46 14.09 0.12 0.41
N GLU A 47 13.84 0.59 -0.81
CA GLU A 47 13.43 1.97 -1.01
C GLU A 47 12.00 2.19 -0.52
N CYS A 48 11.82 3.31 0.17
CA CYS A 48 10.52 3.73 0.68
C CYS A 48 10.16 5.08 0.06
N THR A 49 8.96 5.18 -0.46
CA THR A 49 8.44 6.43 -1.01
C THR A 49 7.13 6.76 -0.31
N PHE A 50 7.03 7.97 0.21
CA PHE A 50 5.81 8.44 0.84
C PHE A 50 5.06 9.36 -0.09
N LEU A 51 3.77 9.05 -0.33
CA LEU A 51 2.87 9.88 -1.13
C LEU A 51 1.83 10.49 -0.20
N PRO A 52 1.89 11.81 0.04
CA PRO A 52 0.94 12.46 0.93
C PRO A 52 -0.46 12.48 0.33
N LYS A 53 -1.44 12.34 1.19
CA LYS A 53 -2.84 12.42 0.81
C LYS A 53 -3.21 13.87 0.49
N THR A 54 -3.89 14.09 -0.63
CA THR A 54 -4.32 15.42 -1.05
C THR A 54 -5.76 15.74 -0.65
N ARG A 55 -6.61 14.72 -0.52
CA ARG A 55 -8.02 14.88 -0.17
C ARG A 55 -8.44 13.81 0.84
N ARG A 56 -9.40 14.15 1.69
CA ARG A 56 -9.89 13.25 2.74
C ARG A 56 -11.10 12.43 2.31
N THR A 57 -11.11 11.94 1.10
CA THR A 57 -12.19 11.11 0.59
C THR A 57 -11.71 9.70 0.31
N THR A 58 -12.62 8.74 0.42
CA THR A 58 -12.33 7.35 0.09
C THR A 58 -11.89 7.20 -1.36
N GLU A 59 -12.52 7.93 -2.28
CA GLU A 59 -12.16 7.89 -3.70
C GLU A 59 -10.74 8.41 -3.94
N ALA A 60 -10.39 9.54 -3.33
CA ALA A 60 -9.05 10.09 -3.48
C ALA A 60 -8.00 9.13 -2.94
N MET A 61 -8.31 8.41 -1.88
CA MET A 61 -7.43 7.41 -1.29
C MET A 61 -7.24 6.24 -2.22
N CYS A 62 -8.32 5.74 -2.83
CA CYS A 62 -8.23 4.68 -3.83
C CYS A 62 -7.39 5.11 -5.03
N ASP A 63 -7.60 6.33 -5.52
CA ASP A 63 -6.85 6.85 -6.65
C ASP A 63 -5.36 6.97 -6.33
N LEU A 64 -5.03 7.43 -5.12
CA LEU A 64 -3.65 7.52 -4.69
C LEU A 64 -2.98 6.13 -4.63
N ILE A 65 -3.68 5.14 -4.10
CA ILE A 65 -3.19 3.76 -4.06
C ILE A 65 -2.94 3.24 -5.48
N LEU A 66 -3.87 3.46 -6.39
CA LEU A 66 -3.71 3.04 -7.78
C LEU A 66 -2.55 3.73 -8.48
N GLU A 67 -2.31 5.00 -8.17
CA GLU A 67 -1.19 5.76 -8.72
C GLU A 67 0.17 5.21 -8.29
N THR A 68 0.24 4.53 -7.15
CA THR A 68 1.50 3.94 -6.68
C THR A 68 2.02 2.83 -7.59
N GLY A 69 1.14 2.18 -8.34
CA GLY A 69 1.49 1.01 -9.14
C GLY A 69 1.75 -0.24 -8.30
N ALA A 70 1.55 -0.19 -6.99
CA ALA A 70 1.73 -1.35 -6.12
C ALA A 70 0.61 -2.36 -6.35
N ASP A 71 0.95 -3.64 -6.32
CA ASP A 71 0.00 -4.74 -6.43
C ASP A 71 -0.40 -5.33 -5.07
N ARG A 72 0.18 -4.83 -3.99
CA ARG A 72 -0.06 -5.28 -2.62
C ARG A 72 -0.37 -4.09 -1.73
N LEU A 73 -1.33 -4.27 -0.85
CA LEU A 73 -1.78 -3.20 0.06
C LEU A 73 -1.95 -3.75 1.46
N ILE A 74 -1.40 -3.05 2.44
CA ILE A 74 -1.60 -3.34 3.85
C ILE A 74 -2.29 -2.16 4.50
N LEU A 75 -3.33 -2.44 5.29
CA LEU A 75 -4.09 -1.43 6.01
C LEU A 75 -4.73 -2.03 7.25
N GLY A 76 -5.29 -1.18 8.11
CA GLY A 76 -5.99 -1.64 9.30
C GLY A 76 -7.47 -1.93 9.05
N PHE A 77 -8.12 -1.11 8.24
CA PHE A 77 -9.53 -1.25 7.92
C PHE A 77 -9.81 -0.67 6.54
N ILE A 78 -10.71 -1.29 5.81
CA ILE A 78 -11.13 -0.78 4.50
C ILE A 78 -12.64 -0.94 4.32
N PRO A 79 -13.34 0.11 3.85
CA PRO A 79 -14.75 -0.01 3.50
C PRO A 79 -14.95 -0.98 2.34
N GLY A 80 -16.07 -1.73 2.37
CA GLY A 80 -16.37 -2.73 1.34
C GLY A 80 -16.30 -2.24 -0.09
N PRO A 81 -16.91 -1.08 -0.43
CA PRO A 81 -16.82 -0.55 -1.80
C PRO A 81 -15.40 -0.24 -2.25
N ALA A 82 -14.57 0.30 -1.36
CA ALA A 82 -13.16 0.56 -1.66
C ALA A 82 -12.39 -0.74 -1.88
N ALA A 83 -12.63 -1.75 -1.04
CA ALA A 83 -12.01 -3.06 -1.20
C ALA A 83 -12.34 -3.68 -2.55
N ARG A 84 -13.60 -3.62 -2.97
CA ARG A 84 -14.02 -4.14 -4.28
C ARG A 84 -13.33 -3.43 -5.44
N LYS A 85 -13.24 -2.11 -5.37
CA LYS A 85 -12.58 -1.31 -6.40
C LYS A 85 -11.11 -1.67 -6.55
N LEU A 86 -10.40 -1.78 -5.44
CA LEU A 86 -8.97 -2.10 -5.44
C LEU A 86 -8.71 -3.55 -5.85
N ARG A 87 -9.54 -4.49 -5.40
CA ARG A 87 -9.40 -5.88 -5.84
C ARG A 87 -9.67 -6.03 -7.33
N ALA A 88 -10.63 -5.30 -7.87
CA ALA A 88 -10.90 -5.30 -9.30
C ALA A 88 -9.72 -4.78 -10.11
N ALA A 89 -8.89 -3.95 -9.52
CA ALA A 89 -7.65 -3.46 -10.13
C ALA A 89 -6.46 -4.43 -9.96
N GLY A 90 -6.68 -5.57 -9.33
CA GLY A 90 -5.65 -6.60 -9.16
C GLY A 90 -4.80 -6.45 -7.90
N ILE A 91 -5.23 -5.64 -6.95
CA ILE A 91 -4.48 -5.42 -5.71
C ILE A 91 -4.84 -6.47 -4.67
N ASP A 92 -3.82 -7.11 -4.10
CA ASP A 92 -3.97 -8.05 -2.98
C ASP A 92 -3.97 -7.25 -1.68
N ILE A 93 -5.09 -7.27 -0.97
CA ILE A 93 -5.31 -6.46 0.24
C ILE A 93 -5.18 -7.31 1.48
N ARG A 94 -4.32 -6.91 2.40
CA ARG A 94 -4.09 -7.60 3.67
C ARG A 94 -4.29 -6.68 4.86
N LEU A 95 -4.68 -7.27 5.98
CA LEU A 95 -4.84 -6.55 7.23
C LEU A 95 -3.57 -6.63 8.06
N GLY A 96 -3.14 -5.50 8.60
CA GLY A 96 -1.98 -5.41 9.46
C GLY A 96 -2.32 -4.80 10.80
N SER A 97 -1.41 -4.97 11.76
CA SER A 97 -1.52 -4.37 13.08
C SER A 97 -0.78 -3.04 13.12
N CYS A 98 -1.42 -2.03 13.71
CA CYS A 98 -0.79 -0.73 13.91
C CYS A 98 0.36 -0.78 14.93
N ALA A 99 0.46 -1.86 15.68
CA ALA A 99 1.55 -2.08 16.63
C ALA A 99 2.84 -2.59 15.98
N CYS A 100 2.77 -3.03 14.73
CA CYS A 100 3.93 -3.53 14.00
C CYS A 100 4.58 -2.43 13.18
N ALA A 101 5.90 -2.49 13.02
CA ALA A 101 6.62 -1.57 12.14
C ALA A 101 6.24 -1.80 10.68
N THR A 102 6.25 -0.74 9.88
CA THR A 102 5.86 -0.82 8.46
C THR A 102 6.75 -1.80 7.68
N GLU A 103 8.05 -1.81 7.95
CA GLU A 103 8.99 -2.72 7.30
C GLU A 103 8.69 -4.18 7.64
N GLU A 104 8.32 -4.45 8.88
CA GLU A 104 7.94 -5.81 9.31
C GLU A 104 6.67 -6.26 8.61
N LEU A 105 5.68 -5.38 8.50
CA LEU A 105 4.43 -5.69 7.80
C LEU A 105 4.69 -6.01 6.33
N ALA A 106 5.52 -5.22 5.67
CA ALA A 106 5.85 -5.46 4.27
C ALA A 106 6.59 -6.79 4.08
N ALA A 107 7.52 -7.11 4.98
CA ALA A 107 8.27 -8.36 4.92
C ALA A 107 7.40 -9.60 5.20
N CYS A 108 6.35 -9.44 6.00
CA CYS A 108 5.45 -10.51 6.39
C CYS A 108 4.15 -10.54 5.59
N PHE A 109 4.09 -9.85 4.46
CA PHE A 109 2.85 -9.69 3.69
C PHE A 109 2.10 -11.01 3.46
N ASP A 110 2.81 -12.05 3.04
CA ASP A 110 2.18 -13.34 2.73
C ASP A 110 1.58 -14.04 3.94
N HIS A 111 1.96 -13.62 5.13
CA HIS A 111 1.45 -14.17 6.39
C HIS A 111 0.30 -13.36 6.99
N LEU A 112 -0.01 -12.21 6.40
CA LEU A 112 -1.09 -11.37 6.90
C LEU A 112 -2.44 -11.88 6.41
N PRO A 113 -3.50 -11.73 7.23
CA PRO A 113 -4.84 -12.15 6.82
C PRO A 113 -5.36 -11.28 5.67
N ALA A 114 -6.09 -11.90 4.77
CA ALA A 114 -6.75 -11.18 3.68
C ALA A 114 -7.87 -10.30 4.24
N ALA A 115 -7.98 -9.13 3.64
CA ALA A 115 -9.06 -8.21 4.01
C ALA A 115 -10.39 -8.63 3.41
#